data_396dacf6b6a3c553fae8355bcb55e060
#
_entry.id   396dacf6b6a3c553fae8355bcb55e060
#
_cell.length_a   1.000
_cell.length_b   1.000
_cell.length_c   1.000
_cell.angle_alpha   90.00
_cell.angle_beta   90.00
_cell.angle_gamma   90.00
#
_symmetry.space_group_name_H-M   'P 1'
#
loop_
_entity.id
_entity.type
_entity.pdbx_description
1 polymer ?
#
loop_
_entity_poly.entity_id
_entity_poly.type
_entity_poly.pdbx_seq_one_letter_code
_entity_poly.pdbx_strand_id
1 'polypeptide(L)'
;MKFVKPRPTGKGPEDWFNGDVWFDVIHAGTEPSRLRANMVRFAPGARTAWHHHAVGQTLHVVAGIALIGTRDGTVLEAHPGETVTCPPGEEHWHGATADRFMEHLALWEGTAPDDGQPETTWLEHVTDEQYDSPRTRNH
;
A
#
# COMPACT_ATOMS: atom_id res chain seq x y z
N MET A 1 9.01 25.60 11.47
CA MET A 1 9.18 24.23 12.02
C MET A 1 8.13 24.02 13.10
N LYS A 2 7.38 22.93 12.99
CA LYS A 2 6.30 22.64 13.95
C LYS A 2 6.01 21.15 13.99
N PHE A 3 5.47 20.68 15.11
CA PHE A 3 4.92 19.32 15.18
C PHE A 3 3.60 19.27 14.42
N VAL A 4 3.37 18.17 13.71
CA VAL A 4 2.08 17.85 13.11
C VAL A 4 1.25 17.11 14.16
N LYS A 5 0.02 17.57 14.39
CA LYS A 5 -0.87 16.90 15.34
C LYS A 5 -1.25 15.53 14.81
N PRO A 6 -1.03 14.45 15.59
CA PRO A 6 -1.43 13.11 15.16
C PRO A 6 -2.94 13.03 14.92
N ARG A 7 -3.33 12.28 13.90
CA ARG A 7 -4.73 11.91 13.66
C ARG A 7 -5.04 10.58 14.32
N PRO A 8 -6.30 10.31 14.69
CA PRO A 8 -6.68 8.98 15.13
C PRO A 8 -6.39 7.93 14.06
N THR A 9 -5.99 6.71 14.50
CA THR A 9 -5.83 5.58 13.60
C THR A 9 -7.15 5.29 12.88
N GLY A 10 -7.10 5.16 11.55
CA GLY A 10 -8.23 4.77 10.75
C GLY A 10 -8.26 3.27 10.49
N LYS A 11 -9.45 2.71 10.28
CA LYS A 11 -9.61 1.34 9.81
C LYS A 11 -9.90 1.36 8.32
N GLY A 12 -9.19 0.52 7.56
CA GLY A 12 -9.39 0.40 6.12
C GLY A 12 -10.80 -0.10 5.78
N PRO A 13 -11.51 0.54 4.85
CA PRO A 13 -12.86 0.13 4.47
C PRO A 13 -12.86 -1.21 3.72
N GLU A 14 -13.94 -1.98 3.88
CA GLU A 14 -14.08 -3.30 3.25
C GLU A 14 -14.05 -3.25 1.71
N ASP A 15 -14.42 -2.13 1.12
CA ASP A 15 -14.38 -1.96 -0.33
C ASP A 15 -12.94 -2.03 -0.89
N TRP A 16 -11.95 -1.68 -0.07
CA TRP A 16 -10.54 -1.58 -0.49
C TRP A 16 -9.62 -2.60 0.15
N PHE A 17 -10.13 -3.37 1.12
CA PHE A 17 -9.32 -4.35 1.86
C PHE A 17 -10.11 -5.61 2.15
N ASN A 18 -9.45 -6.76 2.04
CA ASN A 18 -9.87 -8.01 2.65
C ASN A 18 -9.11 -8.17 3.97
N GLY A 19 -9.84 -8.53 5.04
CA GLY A 19 -9.25 -8.65 6.37
C GLY A 19 -9.11 -7.29 7.04
N ASP A 20 -8.48 -7.28 8.21
CA ASP A 20 -8.36 -6.10 9.03
C ASP A 20 -7.07 -5.34 8.73
N VAL A 21 -7.21 -4.08 8.37
CA VAL A 21 -6.10 -3.18 8.06
C VAL A 21 -6.34 -1.85 8.76
N TRP A 22 -5.30 -1.33 9.41
CA TRP A 22 -5.33 -0.01 10.07
C TRP A 22 -4.25 0.87 9.48
N PHE A 23 -4.52 2.17 9.46
CA PHE A 23 -3.54 3.13 8.94
C PHE A 23 -3.47 4.39 9.80
N ASP A 24 -2.28 4.93 9.88
CA ASP A 24 -2.01 6.24 10.46
C ASP A 24 -1.54 7.18 9.36
N VAL A 25 -2.21 8.31 9.21
CA VAL A 25 -1.76 9.35 8.28
C VAL A 25 -0.60 10.10 8.91
N ILE A 26 0.61 9.95 8.36
CA ILE A 26 1.81 10.65 8.83
C ILE A 26 1.88 12.03 8.19
N HIS A 27 1.63 12.11 6.88
CA HIS A 27 1.72 13.34 6.12
C HIS A 27 0.70 13.33 4.98
N ALA A 28 -0.10 14.38 4.90
CA ALA A 28 -1.14 14.50 3.87
C ALA A 28 -0.76 15.49 2.77
N GLY A 29 0.38 16.16 2.91
CA GLY A 29 0.82 17.19 2.00
C GLY A 29 0.07 18.51 2.19
N THR A 30 0.74 19.57 1.86
CA THR A 30 0.16 20.93 1.75
C THR A 30 0.87 21.58 0.58
N GLU A 31 0.09 22.10 -0.38
CA GLU A 31 0.70 22.72 -1.56
C GLU A 31 1.84 23.68 -1.16
N PRO A 32 2.99 23.63 -1.84
CA PRO A 32 3.28 22.86 -3.07
C PRO A 32 3.64 21.38 -2.85
N SER A 33 3.71 20.89 -1.61
CA SER A 33 3.98 19.48 -1.34
C SER A 33 2.74 18.62 -1.62
N ARG A 34 2.92 17.58 -2.45
CA ARG A 34 1.89 16.57 -2.72
C ARG A 34 2.27 15.21 -2.15
N LEU A 35 3.27 15.19 -1.28
CA LEU A 35 3.70 13.96 -0.62
C LEU A 35 2.58 13.43 0.29
N ARG A 36 2.29 12.14 0.15
CA ARG A 36 1.43 11.40 1.06
C ARG A 36 2.27 10.33 1.75
N ALA A 37 2.06 10.14 3.03
CA ALA A 37 2.75 9.10 3.80
C ALA A 37 1.79 8.52 4.83
N ASN A 38 1.59 7.21 4.75
CA ASN A 38 0.80 6.46 5.74
C ASN A 38 1.65 5.32 6.30
N MET A 39 1.53 5.08 7.60
CA MET A 39 1.93 3.83 8.20
C MET A 39 0.72 2.90 8.15
N VAL A 40 0.87 1.71 7.56
CA VAL A 40 -0.24 0.78 7.36
C VAL A 40 0.08 -0.57 8.00
N ARG A 41 -0.84 -1.08 8.80
CA ARG A 41 -0.70 -2.35 9.51
C ARG A 41 -1.76 -3.33 9.04
N PHE A 42 -1.32 -4.52 8.67
CA PHE A 42 -2.16 -5.60 8.14
C PHE A 42 -2.19 -6.75 9.13
N ALA A 43 -3.38 -7.20 9.49
CA ALA A 43 -3.54 -8.47 10.21
C ALA A 43 -3.12 -9.65 9.33
N PRO A 44 -2.80 -10.81 9.91
CA PRO A 44 -2.48 -12.01 9.11
C PRO A 44 -3.53 -12.28 8.04
N GLY A 45 -3.07 -12.49 6.81
CA GLY A 45 -3.94 -12.75 5.65
C GLY A 45 -4.62 -11.53 5.05
N ALA A 46 -4.55 -10.37 5.69
CA ALA A 46 -5.16 -9.16 5.16
C ALA A 46 -4.39 -8.60 3.97
N ARG A 47 -5.12 -8.02 3.03
CA ARG A 47 -4.57 -7.47 1.79
C ARG A 47 -5.43 -6.35 1.24
N THR A 48 -4.84 -5.49 0.41
CA THR A 48 -5.58 -4.49 -0.34
C THR A 48 -6.35 -5.13 -1.49
N ALA A 49 -7.35 -4.42 -2.01
CA ALA A 49 -7.86 -4.67 -3.36
C ALA A 49 -6.79 -4.30 -4.39
N TRP A 50 -6.99 -4.70 -5.65
CA TRP A 50 -6.22 -4.20 -6.77
C TRP A 50 -6.37 -2.68 -6.85
N HIS A 51 -5.28 -1.98 -7.09
CA HIS A 51 -5.29 -0.53 -7.24
C HIS A 51 -4.05 -0.05 -7.98
N HIS A 52 -4.06 1.20 -8.38
CA HIS A 52 -2.89 1.88 -8.92
C HIS A 52 -2.86 3.33 -8.49
N HIS A 53 -1.69 3.93 -8.60
CA HIS A 53 -1.45 5.33 -8.28
C HIS A 53 -1.01 6.09 -9.52
N ALA A 54 -1.59 7.27 -9.73
CA ALA A 54 -1.29 8.09 -10.92
C ALA A 54 0.20 8.45 -11.02
N VAL A 55 0.87 8.63 -9.89
CA VAL A 55 2.30 9.02 -9.82
C VAL A 55 3.17 7.90 -9.23
N GLY A 56 2.62 6.69 -9.09
CA GLY A 56 3.32 5.56 -8.49
C GLY A 56 3.26 5.53 -6.97
N GLN A 57 3.83 4.47 -6.41
CA GLN A 57 3.87 4.26 -4.96
C GLN A 57 5.18 3.60 -4.55
N THR A 58 5.70 4.00 -3.40
CA THR A 58 6.84 3.35 -2.75
C THR A 58 6.37 2.74 -1.43
N LEU A 59 6.72 1.48 -1.22
CA LEU A 59 6.40 0.73 0.00
C LEU A 59 7.70 0.35 0.69
N HIS A 60 7.84 0.76 1.95
CA HIS A 60 9.01 0.40 2.77
C HIS A 60 8.53 -0.47 3.93
N VAL A 61 9.03 -1.71 4.00
CA VAL A 61 8.60 -2.67 5.02
C VAL A 61 9.26 -2.36 6.35
N VAL A 62 8.44 -2.27 7.40
CA VAL A 62 8.89 -1.95 8.75
C VAL A 62 8.90 -3.18 9.64
N ALA A 63 7.86 -4.02 9.56
CA ALA A 63 7.72 -5.22 10.39
C ALA A 63 6.95 -6.30 9.64
N GLY A 64 7.23 -7.56 9.98
CA GLY A 64 6.60 -8.70 9.33
C GLY A 64 7.13 -8.95 7.93
N ILE A 65 6.32 -9.60 7.10
CA ILE A 65 6.67 -9.90 5.70
C ILE A 65 5.55 -9.35 4.82
N ALA A 66 5.92 -8.49 3.87
CA ALA A 66 5.00 -7.93 2.91
C ALA A 66 4.94 -8.75 1.64
N LEU A 67 3.74 -8.92 1.11
CA LEU A 67 3.49 -9.49 -0.21
C LEU A 67 3.02 -8.37 -1.12
N ILE A 68 3.61 -8.25 -2.30
CA ILE A 68 3.22 -7.27 -3.30
C ILE A 68 3.03 -7.99 -4.63
N GLY A 69 1.80 -7.98 -5.15
CA GLY A 69 1.45 -8.70 -6.37
C GLY A 69 1.10 -7.80 -7.53
N THR A 70 1.43 -8.24 -8.75
CA THR A 70 1.07 -7.60 -10.01
C THR A 70 0.22 -8.51 -10.88
N ARG A 71 -0.40 -7.95 -11.93
CA ARG A 71 -1.38 -8.66 -12.77
C ARG A 71 -0.77 -9.85 -13.53
N ASP A 72 0.54 -9.86 -13.74
CA ASP A 72 1.23 -10.97 -14.41
C ASP A 72 1.41 -12.21 -13.51
N GLY A 73 0.90 -12.17 -12.29
CA GLY A 73 1.00 -13.27 -11.33
C GLY A 73 2.28 -13.23 -10.47
N THR A 74 3.15 -12.25 -10.66
CA THR A 74 4.30 -12.07 -9.80
C THR A 74 3.85 -11.61 -8.42
N VAL A 75 4.35 -12.27 -7.38
CA VAL A 75 4.16 -11.84 -5.98
C VAL A 75 5.53 -11.76 -5.32
N LEU A 76 5.98 -10.54 -5.08
CA LEU A 76 7.22 -10.29 -4.35
C LEU A 76 7.01 -10.50 -2.86
N GLU A 77 7.98 -11.12 -2.21
CA GLU A 77 8.08 -11.21 -0.76
C GLU A 77 9.14 -10.23 -0.30
N ALA A 78 8.75 -9.24 0.48
CA ALA A 78 9.66 -8.20 0.98
C ALA A 78 9.75 -8.23 2.50
N HIS A 79 10.97 -8.12 3.01
CA HIS A 79 11.29 -8.19 4.44
C HIS A 79 11.56 -6.81 5.04
N PRO A 80 11.58 -6.67 6.39
CA PRO A 80 11.85 -5.39 7.03
C PRO A 80 13.15 -4.75 6.53
N GLY A 81 13.06 -3.45 6.23
CA GLY A 81 14.17 -2.68 5.65
C GLY A 81 14.21 -2.71 4.12
N GLU A 82 13.43 -3.56 3.47
CA GLU A 82 13.36 -3.61 2.02
C GLU A 82 12.30 -2.65 1.48
N THR A 83 12.52 -2.16 0.27
CA THR A 83 11.65 -1.19 -0.39
C THR A 83 11.23 -1.72 -1.75
N VAL A 84 9.94 -1.60 -2.05
CA VAL A 84 9.37 -1.95 -3.36
C VAL A 84 8.76 -0.70 -3.95
N THR A 85 9.03 -0.43 -5.22
CA THR A 85 8.40 0.67 -5.97
C THR A 85 7.45 0.13 -7.00
N CYS A 86 6.26 0.71 -7.06
CA CYS A 86 5.25 0.42 -8.06
C CYS A 86 5.18 1.64 -8.99
N PRO A 87 5.52 1.51 -10.28
CA PRO A 87 5.53 2.65 -11.18
C PRO A 87 4.13 3.23 -11.42
N PRO A 88 4.04 4.46 -11.94
CA PRO A 88 2.75 5.07 -12.25
C PRO A 88 1.84 4.17 -13.08
N GLY A 89 0.60 4.00 -12.65
CA GLY A 89 -0.41 3.24 -13.35
C GLY A 89 -0.32 1.72 -13.24
N GLU A 90 0.74 1.17 -12.64
CA GLU A 90 0.85 -0.28 -12.46
C GLU A 90 -0.16 -0.78 -11.43
N GLU A 91 -1.03 -1.68 -11.87
CA GLU A 91 -2.01 -2.31 -10.99
C GLU A 91 -1.33 -3.33 -10.09
N HIS A 92 -1.52 -3.18 -8.80
CA HIS A 92 -0.88 -4.01 -7.80
C HIS A 92 -1.77 -4.15 -6.56
N TRP A 93 -1.36 -5.06 -5.70
CA TRP A 93 -1.91 -5.21 -4.35
C TRP A 93 -0.78 -5.47 -3.38
N HIS A 94 -0.99 -5.20 -2.11
CA HIS A 94 -0.06 -5.56 -1.04
C HIS A 94 -0.80 -6.05 0.19
N GLY A 95 -0.12 -6.89 0.96
CA GLY A 95 -0.73 -7.51 2.13
C GLY A 95 0.26 -8.25 3.00
N ALA A 96 -0.26 -8.85 4.06
CA ALA A 96 0.48 -9.67 5.00
C ALA A 96 0.47 -11.14 4.58
N THR A 97 1.45 -11.90 5.07
CA THR A 97 1.37 -13.38 4.99
C THR A 97 0.24 -13.90 5.87
N ALA A 98 -0.17 -15.15 5.62
CA ALA A 98 -1.32 -15.75 6.31
C ALA A 98 -1.11 -15.93 7.82
N ASP A 99 0.15 -15.91 8.29
CA ASP A 99 0.49 -16.32 9.66
C ASP A 99 1.00 -15.19 10.56
N ARG A 100 1.18 -13.96 10.05
CA ARG A 100 1.71 -12.86 10.87
C ARG A 100 1.25 -11.48 10.41
N PHE A 101 1.30 -10.53 11.31
CA PHE A 101 1.09 -9.12 11.01
C PHE A 101 2.20 -8.57 10.12
N MET A 102 1.86 -7.54 9.35
CA MET A 102 2.83 -6.79 8.56
C MET A 102 2.59 -5.30 8.73
N GLU A 103 3.67 -4.54 8.72
CA GLU A 103 3.61 -3.08 8.76
C GLU A 103 4.54 -2.50 7.70
N HIS A 104 4.02 -1.59 6.89
CA HIS A 104 4.84 -0.86 5.93
C HIS A 104 4.52 0.63 5.95
N LEU A 105 5.50 1.42 5.55
CA LEU A 105 5.33 2.83 5.23
C LEU A 105 4.94 2.92 3.75
N ALA A 106 3.80 3.54 3.48
CA ALA A 106 3.34 3.80 2.12
C ALA A 106 3.57 5.26 1.76
N LEU A 107 4.27 5.50 0.66
CA LEU A 107 4.58 6.81 0.13
C LEU A 107 4.02 6.93 -1.28
N TRP A 108 3.26 7.97 -1.55
CA TRP A 108 2.80 8.29 -2.90
C TRP A 108 2.60 9.79 -3.01
N GLU A 109 2.41 10.26 -4.21
CA GLU A 109 2.17 11.68 -4.45
C GLU A 109 0.72 11.91 -4.87
N GLY A 110 0.14 13.01 -4.39
CA GLY A 110 -1.12 13.49 -4.91
C GLY A 110 -0.94 14.01 -6.33
N THR A 111 -1.99 13.94 -7.12
CA THR A 111 -2.01 14.53 -8.47
C THR A 111 -2.09 16.04 -8.40
N ALA A 112 -1.61 16.72 -9.45
CA ALA A 112 -1.76 18.16 -9.56
C ALA A 112 -3.25 18.55 -9.58
N PRO A 113 -3.64 19.71 -9.01
CA PRO A 113 -5.06 20.09 -8.91
C PRO A 113 -5.79 20.15 -10.25
N ASP A 114 -5.08 20.41 -11.34
CA ASP A 114 -5.62 20.52 -12.70
C ASP A 114 -5.45 19.25 -13.55
N ASP A 115 -4.93 18.17 -12.97
CA ASP A 115 -4.66 16.93 -13.69
C ASP A 115 -5.95 16.18 -14.06
N GLY A 116 -6.99 16.29 -13.24
CA GLY A 116 -8.26 15.62 -13.48
C GLY A 116 -8.24 14.12 -13.18
N GLN A 117 -7.11 13.57 -12.75
CA GLN A 117 -6.98 12.16 -12.37
C GLN A 117 -7.01 11.99 -10.85
N PRO A 118 -7.66 10.93 -10.34
CA PRO A 118 -7.51 10.59 -8.93
C PRO A 118 -6.07 10.13 -8.66
N GLU A 119 -5.55 10.45 -7.49
CA GLU A 119 -4.21 10.01 -7.09
C GLU A 119 -4.14 8.50 -6.88
N THR A 120 -5.24 7.87 -6.48
CA THR A 120 -5.37 6.42 -6.29
C THR A 120 -6.67 5.96 -6.94
N THR A 121 -6.59 4.87 -7.73
CA THR A 121 -7.77 4.23 -8.32
C THR A 121 -7.92 2.83 -7.75
N TRP A 122 -9.03 2.58 -7.05
CA TRP A 122 -9.35 1.29 -6.45
C TRP A 122 -10.15 0.43 -7.42
N LEU A 123 -9.79 -0.85 -7.50
CA LEU A 123 -10.37 -1.83 -8.40
C LEU A 123 -10.97 -3.00 -7.59
N GLU A 124 -11.12 -4.15 -8.23
CA GLU A 124 -11.72 -5.32 -7.57
C GLU A 124 -10.80 -5.93 -6.50
N HIS A 125 -11.39 -6.72 -5.62
CA HIS A 125 -10.64 -7.45 -4.60
C HIS A 125 -9.74 -8.51 -5.22
N VAL A 126 -8.64 -8.79 -4.54
CA VAL A 126 -7.71 -9.88 -4.87
C VAL A 126 -8.37 -11.21 -4.46
N THR A 127 -8.44 -12.16 -5.39
CA THR A 127 -8.97 -13.50 -5.10
C THR A 127 -8.01 -14.29 -4.23
N ASP A 128 -8.51 -15.32 -3.56
CA ASP A 128 -7.65 -16.21 -2.77
C ASP A 128 -6.61 -16.89 -3.66
N GLU A 129 -6.98 -17.28 -4.88
CA GLU A 129 -6.06 -17.87 -5.85
C GLU A 129 -4.93 -16.92 -6.21
N GLN A 130 -5.23 -15.64 -6.46
CA GLN A 130 -4.21 -14.62 -6.73
C GLN A 130 -3.30 -14.39 -5.52
N TYR A 131 -3.90 -14.32 -4.33
CA TYR A 131 -3.15 -14.17 -3.09
C TYR A 131 -2.21 -15.35 -2.84
N ASP A 132 -2.63 -16.57 -3.17
CA ASP A 132 -1.86 -17.79 -2.94
C ASP A 132 -0.80 -18.08 -4.03
N SER A 133 -0.63 -17.19 -5.00
CA SER A 133 0.40 -17.33 -6.02
C SER A 133 1.80 -17.51 -5.42
N PRO A 134 2.71 -18.25 -6.07
CA PRO A 134 4.07 -18.45 -5.57
C PRO A 134 4.80 -17.14 -5.31
N ARG A 135 5.55 -17.09 -4.21
CA ARG A 135 6.31 -15.91 -3.81
C ARG A 135 7.68 -15.91 -4.48
N THR A 136 8.19 -14.71 -4.75
CA THR A 136 9.53 -14.53 -5.30
C THR A 136 10.29 -13.45 -4.52
N ARG A 137 11.60 -13.63 -4.44
CA ARG A 137 12.54 -12.73 -3.77
C ARG A 137 13.55 -12.10 -4.75
N ASN A 138 13.25 -12.11 -6.04
CA ASN A 138 14.14 -11.56 -7.05
C ASN A 138 14.24 -10.03 -6.91
N HIS A 139 15.47 -9.58 -6.84
CA HIS A 139 15.82 -8.16 -6.79
C HIS A 139 16.37 -7.67 -8.11
#